data_46754c2f9f89d7d8a276163c42228b08
#
_entry.id   46754c2f9f89d7d8a276163c42228b08
#
_cell.length_a   1.000
_cell.length_b   1.000
_cell.length_c   1.000
_cell.angle_alpha   90.00
_cell.angle_beta   90.00
_cell.angle_gamma   90.00
#
_symmetry.space_group_name_H-M   'P 1'
#
loop_
_entity.id
_entity.type
_entity.pdbx_description
1 polymer ?
#
loop_
_entity_poly.entity_id
_entity_poly.type
_entity_poly.pdbx_seq_one_letter_code
_entity_poly.pdbx_strand_id
1 'polypeptide(L)'
;RLMRRKIDDFLKEWKENEDRLPLIVKGARQIGKTASIMQFANDNYKNVVAINFVLQQKFKSIFDDGYDVDSIVRNITLIDPSIELEPGNTIFFFDEMQDCPVCATSLKAFKIDGRYDVVCSGSLMGINYQEIESNSVGYKEDYTMHSMDFEEFLWAKGYDSAFVERLFEKMVSVTPLSSLEMDVLGGLFRDYMIVGGMPAVVSLFVKKGNFSGTLKMQQQLLLDYEEDITKYAQGLDKGKIKNVYNHISVFLGQDNKKFQISKIAHGARSREYVGTVEWLSDAGIVNVCHCLAHI
;
A
#
# COMPACT_ATOMS: atom_id res chain seq x y z
N ARG A 1 5.67 -18.29 -6.52
CA ARG A 1 4.76 -18.09 -5.40
C ARG A 1 4.87 -16.64 -4.94
N LEU A 2 3.73 -15.98 -4.73
CA LEU A 2 3.68 -14.62 -4.17
C LEU A 2 4.24 -14.66 -2.74
N MET A 3 4.94 -13.62 -2.32
CA MET A 3 5.42 -13.50 -0.94
C MET A 3 4.24 -13.25 0.00
N ARG A 4 4.24 -13.90 1.16
CA ARG A 4 3.23 -13.68 2.20
C ARG A 4 3.31 -12.23 2.72
N ARG A 5 2.15 -11.62 2.92
CA ARG A 5 1.99 -10.28 3.43
C ARG A 5 1.00 -10.26 4.59
N LYS A 6 1.11 -9.28 5.47
CA LYS A 6 0.16 -9.10 6.59
C LYS A 6 -1.27 -8.87 6.12
N ILE A 7 -1.44 -8.23 4.96
CA ILE A 7 -2.76 -8.05 4.35
C ILE A 7 -3.44 -9.38 4.03
N ASP A 8 -2.70 -10.46 3.80
CA ASP A 8 -3.28 -11.76 3.45
C ASP A 8 -4.11 -12.35 4.61
N ASP A 9 -3.63 -12.15 5.84
CA ASP A 9 -4.36 -12.56 7.05
C ASP A 9 -5.57 -11.64 7.28
N PHE A 10 -5.41 -10.33 7.13
CA PHE A 10 -6.51 -9.36 7.21
C PHE A 10 -7.63 -9.66 6.20
N LEU A 11 -7.29 -9.96 4.93
CA LEU A 11 -8.30 -10.26 3.90
C LEU A 11 -9.10 -11.53 4.23
N LYS A 12 -8.48 -12.53 4.87
CA LYS A 12 -9.19 -13.73 5.33
C LYS A 12 -10.17 -13.39 6.44
N GLU A 13 -9.73 -12.67 7.48
CA GLU A 13 -10.58 -12.21 8.57
C GLU A 13 -11.73 -11.33 8.06
N TRP A 14 -11.42 -10.43 7.11
CA TRP A 14 -12.44 -9.60 6.46
C TRP A 14 -13.51 -10.46 5.76
N LYS A 15 -13.12 -11.52 5.03
CA LYS A 15 -14.06 -12.41 4.35
C LYS A 15 -14.92 -13.22 5.32
N GLU A 16 -14.36 -13.65 6.44
CA GLU A 16 -15.06 -14.42 7.47
C GLU A 16 -16.07 -13.56 8.25
N ASN A 17 -15.95 -12.24 8.24
CA ASN A 17 -16.90 -11.34 8.86
C ASN A 17 -18.19 -11.27 8.01
N GLU A 18 -19.30 -11.77 8.56
CA GLU A 18 -20.62 -11.75 7.89
C GLU A 18 -21.13 -10.31 7.62
N ASP A 19 -20.76 -9.36 8.47
CA ASP A 19 -21.11 -7.94 8.37
C ASP A 19 -20.08 -7.10 7.61
N ARG A 20 -19.11 -7.74 6.92
CA ARG A 20 -18.02 -7.03 6.22
C ARG A 20 -18.55 -5.92 5.32
N LEU A 21 -17.81 -4.84 5.31
CA LEU A 21 -18.06 -3.69 4.44
C LEU A 21 -17.20 -3.80 3.17
N PRO A 22 -17.59 -3.15 2.07
CA PRO A 22 -16.69 -2.90 0.95
C PRO A 22 -15.35 -2.37 1.45
N LEU A 23 -14.25 -2.93 0.94
CA LEU A 23 -12.90 -2.64 1.43
C LEU A 23 -12.16 -1.70 0.48
N ILE A 24 -11.47 -0.69 1.03
CA ILE A 24 -10.52 0.14 0.30
C ILE A 24 -9.11 -0.11 0.82
N VAL A 25 -8.26 -0.69 -0.02
CA VAL A 25 -6.84 -0.92 0.27
C VAL A 25 -6.03 0.26 -0.25
N LYS A 26 -5.50 1.05 0.68
CA LYS A 26 -4.69 2.23 0.41
C LYS A 26 -3.21 1.92 0.61
N GLY A 27 -2.34 2.64 -0.06
CA GLY A 27 -0.90 2.52 0.17
C GLY A 27 -0.09 3.12 -0.96
N ALA A 28 1.22 3.26 -0.74
CA ALA A 28 2.13 3.76 -1.75
C ALA A 28 2.10 2.91 -3.03
N ARG A 29 2.65 3.44 -4.12
CA ARG A 29 2.75 2.67 -5.36
C ARG A 29 3.77 1.54 -5.23
N GLN A 30 3.58 0.48 -6.01
CA GLN A 30 4.50 -0.67 -6.14
C GLN A 30 4.75 -1.49 -4.86
N ILE A 31 3.90 -1.33 -3.82
CA ILE A 31 4.00 -2.11 -2.57
C ILE A 31 3.27 -3.46 -2.61
N GLY A 32 2.65 -3.80 -3.76
CA GLY A 32 2.04 -5.11 -3.99
C GLY A 32 0.54 -5.21 -3.71
N LYS A 33 -0.21 -4.09 -3.61
CA LYS A 33 -1.66 -4.08 -3.38
C LYS A 33 -2.43 -4.98 -4.34
N THR A 34 -2.32 -4.71 -5.65
CA THR A 34 -2.99 -5.46 -6.72
C THR A 34 -2.67 -6.94 -6.66
N ALA A 35 -1.40 -7.29 -6.41
CA ALA A 35 -0.97 -8.69 -6.37
C ALA A 35 -1.59 -9.45 -5.19
N SER A 36 -1.59 -8.87 -3.99
CA SER A 36 -2.20 -9.50 -2.80
C SER A 36 -3.72 -9.65 -2.95
N ILE A 37 -4.41 -8.60 -3.45
CA ILE A 37 -5.86 -8.63 -3.64
C ILE A 37 -6.23 -9.68 -4.71
N MET A 38 -5.54 -9.71 -5.84
CA MET A 38 -5.80 -10.69 -6.91
C MET A 38 -5.55 -12.12 -6.45
N GLN A 39 -4.48 -12.37 -5.70
CA GLN A 39 -4.23 -13.69 -5.11
C GLN A 39 -5.38 -14.11 -4.20
N PHE A 40 -5.77 -13.24 -3.26
CA PHE A 40 -6.89 -13.48 -2.37
C PHE A 40 -8.20 -13.73 -3.12
N ALA A 41 -8.51 -12.89 -4.12
CA ALA A 41 -9.73 -13.02 -4.90
C ALA A 41 -9.79 -14.36 -5.65
N ASN A 42 -8.71 -14.74 -6.32
CA ASN A 42 -8.63 -16.01 -7.06
C ASN A 42 -8.71 -17.25 -6.15
N ASP A 43 -8.16 -17.14 -4.93
CA ASP A 43 -8.17 -18.28 -3.98
C ASP A 43 -9.54 -18.46 -3.29
N ASN A 44 -10.39 -17.43 -3.28
CA ASN A 44 -11.58 -17.38 -2.43
C ASN A 44 -12.91 -17.19 -3.16
N TYR A 45 -12.90 -16.83 -4.44
CA TYR A 45 -14.10 -16.60 -5.23
C TYR A 45 -14.06 -17.37 -6.55
N LYS A 46 -15.24 -17.79 -7.00
CA LYS A 46 -15.38 -18.46 -8.29
C LYS A 46 -15.19 -17.49 -9.45
N ASN A 47 -15.72 -16.28 -9.32
CA ASN A 47 -15.63 -15.24 -10.33
C ASN A 47 -14.97 -13.99 -9.75
N VAL A 48 -14.00 -13.46 -10.48
CA VAL A 48 -13.28 -12.23 -10.12
C VAL A 48 -13.47 -11.21 -11.23
N VAL A 49 -14.18 -10.13 -10.93
CA VAL A 49 -14.36 -9.00 -11.85
C VAL A 49 -13.33 -7.93 -11.49
N ALA A 50 -12.15 -8.03 -12.07
CA ALA A 50 -11.06 -7.09 -11.85
C ALA A 50 -11.04 -6.02 -12.95
N ILE A 51 -11.22 -4.76 -12.56
CA ILE A 51 -11.24 -3.60 -13.44
C ILE A 51 -10.16 -2.62 -12.97
N ASN A 52 -9.15 -2.41 -13.83
CA ASN A 52 -8.13 -1.39 -13.62
C ASN A 52 -8.48 -0.14 -14.41
N PHE A 53 -8.84 0.95 -13.71
CA PHE A 53 -9.34 2.18 -14.34
C PHE A 53 -8.27 2.97 -15.11
N VAL A 54 -7.00 2.70 -14.92
CA VAL A 54 -5.91 3.26 -15.73
C VAL A 54 -5.81 2.54 -17.07
N LEU A 55 -5.85 1.20 -17.05
CA LEU A 55 -5.66 0.37 -18.24
C LEU A 55 -6.93 0.18 -19.05
N GLN A 56 -8.08 0.14 -18.38
CA GLN A 56 -9.39 -0.20 -18.97
C GLN A 56 -10.34 1.00 -18.89
N GLN A 57 -9.95 2.11 -19.53
CA GLN A 57 -10.65 3.41 -19.48
C GLN A 57 -12.15 3.32 -19.81
N LYS A 58 -12.55 2.41 -20.71
CA LYS A 58 -13.95 2.21 -21.11
C LYS A 58 -14.86 1.79 -19.94
N PHE A 59 -14.30 1.13 -18.92
CA PHE A 59 -15.08 0.73 -17.75
C PHE A 59 -15.40 1.88 -16.79
N LYS A 60 -14.85 3.08 -16.99
CA LYS A 60 -15.26 4.25 -16.20
C LYS A 60 -16.75 4.61 -16.43
N SER A 61 -17.27 4.30 -17.63
CA SER A 61 -18.67 4.57 -17.98
C SER A 61 -19.69 3.63 -17.31
N ILE A 62 -19.27 2.61 -16.57
CA ILE A 62 -20.21 1.72 -15.87
C ILE A 62 -21.06 2.44 -14.81
N PHE A 63 -20.62 3.63 -14.39
CA PHE A 63 -21.32 4.47 -13.40
C PHE A 63 -22.17 5.59 -14.02
N ASP A 64 -22.21 5.71 -15.34
CA ASP A 64 -22.90 6.83 -16.02
C ASP A 64 -24.44 6.77 -15.87
N ASP A 65 -24.99 5.56 -15.75
CA ASP A 65 -26.44 5.34 -15.60
C ASP A 65 -26.91 5.29 -14.14
N GLY A 66 -26.00 5.45 -13.18
CA GLY A 66 -26.26 5.39 -11.75
C GLY A 66 -25.32 4.48 -10.99
N TYR A 67 -25.50 4.45 -9.67
CA TYR A 67 -24.61 3.73 -8.76
C TYR A 67 -25.24 2.46 -8.17
N ASP A 68 -26.47 2.11 -8.59
CA ASP A 68 -27.09 0.87 -8.17
C ASP A 68 -26.42 -0.34 -8.83
N VAL A 69 -26.42 -1.47 -8.12
CA VAL A 69 -25.69 -2.67 -8.54
C VAL A 69 -26.20 -3.23 -9.86
N ASP A 70 -27.52 -3.19 -10.11
CA ASP A 70 -28.09 -3.72 -11.34
C ASP A 70 -27.65 -2.92 -12.57
N SER A 71 -27.60 -1.59 -12.46
CA SER A 71 -27.09 -0.70 -13.53
C SER A 71 -25.61 -0.96 -13.80
N ILE A 72 -24.81 -1.08 -12.74
CA ILE A 72 -23.36 -1.37 -12.86
C ILE A 72 -23.13 -2.73 -13.51
N VAL A 73 -23.80 -3.77 -13.05
CA VAL A 73 -23.70 -5.13 -13.60
C VAL A 73 -24.10 -5.16 -15.08
N ARG A 74 -25.24 -4.54 -15.43
CA ARG A 74 -25.70 -4.43 -16.82
C ARG A 74 -24.64 -3.76 -17.69
N ASN A 75 -24.06 -2.65 -17.25
CA ASN A 75 -23.06 -1.91 -18.02
C ASN A 75 -21.74 -2.69 -18.16
N ILE A 76 -21.32 -3.39 -17.11
CA ILE A 76 -20.15 -4.27 -17.16
C ILE A 76 -20.34 -5.37 -18.20
N THR A 77 -21.47 -6.08 -18.16
CA THR A 77 -21.76 -7.17 -19.10
C THR A 77 -22.03 -6.68 -20.53
N LEU A 78 -22.48 -5.44 -20.69
CA LEU A 78 -22.59 -4.79 -21.99
C LEU A 78 -21.22 -4.50 -22.62
N ILE A 79 -20.25 -4.09 -21.78
CA ILE A 79 -18.86 -3.84 -22.23
C ILE A 79 -18.12 -5.14 -22.50
N ASP A 80 -18.32 -6.14 -21.63
CA ASP A 80 -17.68 -7.46 -21.74
C ASP A 80 -18.69 -8.57 -21.38
N PRO A 81 -19.35 -9.16 -22.38
CA PRO A 81 -20.35 -10.21 -22.17
C PRO A 81 -19.75 -11.54 -21.69
N SER A 82 -18.43 -11.69 -21.65
CA SER A 82 -17.77 -12.88 -21.11
C SER A 82 -17.69 -12.91 -19.58
N ILE A 83 -17.99 -11.80 -18.93
CA ILE A 83 -17.94 -11.69 -17.47
C ILE A 83 -19.13 -12.46 -16.86
N GLU A 84 -18.80 -13.48 -16.08
CA GLU A 84 -19.76 -14.28 -15.34
C GLU A 84 -19.93 -13.72 -13.93
N LEU A 85 -21.17 -13.63 -13.48
CA LEU A 85 -21.55 -13.10 -12.17
C LEU A 85 -22.43 -14.11 -11.44
N GLU A 86 -22.00 -14.49 -10.24
CA GLU A 86 -22.74 -15.40 -9.36
C GLU A 86 -22.87 -14.75 -7.98
N PRO A 87 -24.09 -14.45 -7.51
CA PRO A 87 -24.29 -13.90 -6.17
C PRO A 87 -23.65 -14.76 -5.08
N GLY A 88 -22.93 -14.12 -4.16
CA GLY A 88 -22.20 -14.78 -3.09
C GLY A 88 -20.84 -15.39 -3.49
N ASN A 89 -20.58 -15.59 -4.79
CA ASN A 89 -19.34 -16.21 -5.31
C ASN A 89 -18.55 -15.31 -6.26
N THR A 90 -18.92 -14.04 -6.39
CA THR A 90 -18.23 -13.04 -7.20
C THR A 90 -17.69 -11.93 -6.34
N ILE A 91 -16.45 -11.54 -6.59
CA ILE A 91 -15.83 -10.33 -6.03
C ILE A 91 -15.55 -9.33 -7.14
N PHE A 92 -15.88 -8.06 -6.90
CA PHE A 92 -15.45 -6.94 -7.72
C PHE A 92 -14.15 -6.38 -7.15
N PHE A 93 -13.16 -6.21 -8.01
CA PHE A 93 -11.91 -5.56 -7.67
C PHE A 93 -11.72 -4.32 -8.55
N PHE A 94 -11.93 -3.14 -7.97
CA PHE A 94 -11.72 -1.84 -8.61
C PHE A 94 -10.31 -1.35 -8.30
N ASP A 95 -9.39 -1.55 -9.24
CA ASP A 95 -7.98 -1.18 -9.10
C ASP A 95 -7.72 0.23 -9.65
N GLU A 96 -6.78 0.95 -9.04
CA GLU A 96 -6.42 2.33 -9.36
C GLU A 96 -7.64 3.29 -9.28
N MET A 97 -8.40 3.19 -8.18
CA MET A 97 -9.64 3.94 -7.98
C MET A 97 -9.48 5.47 -8.04
N GLN A 98 -8.26 6.01 -7.86
CA GLN A 98 -8.00 7.44 -8.02
C GLN A 98 -8.24 7.92 -9.46
N ASP A 99 -8.21 7.04 -10.45
CA ASP A 99 -8.54 7.36 -11.85
C ASP A 99 -10.04 7.29 -12.15
N CYS A 100 -10.85 6.79 -11.20
CA CYS A 100 -12.31 6.77 -11.25
C CYS A 100 -12.91 6.96 -9.85
N PRO A 101 -12.79 8.14 -9.22
CA PRO A 101 -13.20 8.37 -7.82
C PRO A 101 -14.69 8.11 -7.58
N VAL A 102 -15.52 8.24 -8.61
CA VAL A 102 -16.98 7.98 -8.53
C VAL A 102 -17.30 6.53 -8.15
N CYS A 103 -16.38 5.58 -8.34
CA CYS A 103 -16.58 4.20 -7.89
C CYS A 103 -16.82 4.11 -6.37
N ALA A 104 -16.26 5.03 -5.58
CA ALA A 104 -16.48 5.08 -4.14
C ALA A 104 -17.96 5.34 -3.78
N THR A 105 -18.70 6.06 -4.62
CA THR A 105 -20.14 6.31 -4.42
C THR A 105 -20.96 5.03 -4.52
N SER A 106 -20.53 4.06 -5.33
CA SER A 106 -21.23 2.78 -5.51
C SER A 106 -21.09 1.83 -4.30
N LEU A 107 -20.10 2.04 -3.42
CA LEU A 107 -19.80 1.11 -2.32
C LEU A 107 -20.98 0.94 -1.37
N LYS A 108 -21.72 2.03 -1.10
CA LYS A 108 -22.96 1.99 -0.31
C LYS A 108 -24.01 1.06 -0.97
N ALA A 109 -24.17 1.18 -2.27
CA ALA A 109 -25.14 0.35 -3.00
C ALA A 109 -24.74 -1.13 -2.96
N PHE A 110 -23.47 -1.46 -3.13
CA PHE A 110 -22.96 -2.83 -3.00
C PHE A 110 -23.18 -3.41 -1.60
N LYS A 111 -22.95 -2.61 -0.53
CA LYS A 111 -23.21 -3.07 0.84
C LYS A 111 -24.69 -3.36 1.09
N ILE A 112 -25.58 -2.49 0.60
CA ILE A 112 -27.03 -2.65 0.79
C ILE A 112 -27.55 -3.83 -0.05
N ASP A 113 -27.07 -3.99 -1.27
CA ASP A 113 -27.43 -5.08 -2.18
C ASP A 113 -27.00 -6.45 -1.65
N GLY A 114 -25.77 -6.56 -1.16
CA GLY A 114 -25.23 -7.74 -0.49
C GLY A 114 -24.93 -8.94 -1.39
N ARG A 115 -25.22 -8.90 -2.70
CA ARG A 115 -24.94 -10.01 -3.62
C ARG A 115 -23.46 -10.23 -3.92
N TYR A 116 -22.67 -9.18 -3.86
CA TYR A 116 -21.28 -9.19 -4.31
C TYR A 116 -20.36 -8.49 -3.31
N ASP A 117 -19.21 -9.06 -3.09
CA ASP A 117 -18.13 -8.41 -2.34
C ASP A 117 -17.36 -7.43 -3.24
N VAL A 118 -16.87 -6.35 -2.64
CA VAL A 118 -16.11 -5.31 -3.36
C VAL A 118 -14.84 -4.96 -2.61
N VAL A 119 -13.73 -4.99 -3.31
CA VAL A 119 -12.45 -4.44 -2.86
C VAL A 119 -11.99 -3.40 -3.87
N CYS A 120 -11.61 -2.24 -3.38
CA CYS A 120 -10.96 -1.20 -4.17
C CYS A 120 -9.49 -1.11 -3.79
N SER A 121 -8.63 -0.71 -4.72
CA SER A 121 -7.28 -0.28 -4.38
C SER A 121 -6.95 1.07 -4.98
N GLY A 122 -6.06 1.79 -4.31
CA GLY A 122 -5.60 3.06 -4.82
C GLY A 122 -4.31 3.56 -4.18
N SER A 123 -3.61 4.41 -4.92
CA SER A 123 -2.40 5.06 -4.44
C SER A 123 -2.76 6.22 -3.51
N LEU A 124 -2.06 6.31 -2.36
CA LEU A 124 -2.18 7.42 -1.43
C LEU A 124 -1.90 8.79 -2.06
N MET A 125 -1.03 8.85 -3.07
CA MET A 125 -0.70 10.10 -3.77
C MET A 125 -1.82 10.61 -4.68
N GLY A 126 -2.62 9.72 -5.26
CA GLY A 126 -3.62 10.07 -6.28
C GLY A 126 -5.04 10.19 -5.75
N ILE A 127 -5.29 9.77 -4.51
CA ILE A 127 -6.63 9.75 -3.94
C ILE A 127 -6.91 11.07 -3.23
N ASN A 128 -7.92 11.81 -3.72
CA ASN A 128 -8.52 12.87 -2.93
C ASN A 128 -9.45 12.24 -1.89
N TYR A 129 -8.90 11.94 -0.70
CA TYR A 129 -9.63 11.27 0.37
C TYR A 129 -10.88 12.01 0.81
N GLN A 130 -10.88 13.35 0.78
CA GLN A 130 -12.03 14.16 1.20
C GLN A 130 -13.26 13.90 0.31
N GLU A 131 -13.05 13.70 -0.99
CA GLU A 131 -14.12 13.37 -1.94
C GLU A 131 -14.64 11.95 -1.76
N ILE A 132 -13.75 10.97 -1.56
CA ILE A 132 -14.09 9.56 -1.33
C ILE A 132 -14.77 9.38 0.03
N GLU A 133 -14.27 10.03 1.07
CA GLU A 133 -14.81 9.94 2.42
C GLU A 133 -16.23 10.48 2.50
N SER A 134 -16.52 11.60 1.84
CA SER A 134 -17.87 12.18 1.87
C SER A 134 -18.95 11.28 1.27
N ASN A 135 -18.60 10.46 0.28
CA ASN A 135 -19.55 9.64 -0.49
C ASN A 135 -19.77 8.22 0.07
N SER A 136 -18.87 7.73 0.92
CA SER A 136 -18.87 6.34 1.40
C SER A 136 -18.80 6.18 2.92
N VAL A 137 -19.00 7.26 3.68
CA VAL A 137 -18.97 7.25 5.15
C VAL A 137 -19.92 6.20 5.71
N GLY A 138 -19.42 5.31 6.57
CA GLY A 138 -20.19 4.26 7.23
C GLY A 138 -20.48 3.02 6.37
N TYR A 139 -20.06 3.00 5.11
CA TYR A 139 -20.30 1.88 4.18
C TYR A 139 -19.03 1.31 3.57
N LYS A 140 -17.88 1.59 4.17
CA LYS A 140 -16.58 1.07 3.75
C LYS A 140 -15.68 0.79 4.94
N GLU A 141 -14.75 -0.11 4.74
CA GLU A 141 -13.61 -0.36 5.60
C GLU A 141 -12.33 0.07 4.88
N ASP A 142 -11.37 0.61 5.62
CA ASP A 142 -10.09 1.04 5.06
C ASP A 142 -8.96 0.19 5.61
N TYR A 143 -8.07 -0.28 4.74
CA TYR A 143 -6.81 -0.92 5.10
C TYR A 143 -5.64 -0.16 4.49
N THR A 144 -4.71 0.29 5.33
CA THR A 144 -3.49 0.92 4.85
C THR A 144 -2.37 -0.11 4.74
N MET A 145 -2.00 -0.43 3.50
CA MET A 145 -0.89 -1.32 3.21
C MET A 145 0.41 -0.54 3.13
N HIS A 146 1.45 -1.05 3.75
CA HIS A 146 2.80 -0.48 3.72
C HIS A 146 3.75 -1.33 2.88
N SER A 147 4.96 -0.84 2.61
CA SER A 147 6.06 -1.67 2.15
C SER A 147 6.33 -2.78 3.16
N MET A 148 7.04 -3.84 2.75
CA MET A 148 7.32 -4.98 3.64
C MET A 148 8.13 -4.52 4.86
N ASP A 149 7.64 -4.88 6.04
CA ASP A 149 8.40 -4.72 7.28
C ASP A 149 9.41 -5.86 7.48
N PHE A 150 10.16 -5.81 8.58
CA PHE A 150 11.18 -6.83 8.84
C PHE A 150 10.59 -8.23 9.06
N GLU A 151 9.39 -8.33 9.64
CA GLU A 151 8.70 -9.60 9.83
C GLU A 151 8.32 -10.22 8.47
N GLU A 152 7.73 -9.45 7.56
CA GLU A 152 7.40 -9.89 6.20
C GLU A 152 8.67 -10.24 5.40
N PHE A 153 9.78 -9.54 5.63
CA PHE A 153 11.08 -9.88 5.07
C PHE A 153 11.57 -11.23 5.59
N LEU A 154 11.42 -11.51 6.89
CA LEU A 154 11.76 -12.83 7.46
C LEU A 154 10.92 -13.94 6.83
N TRP A 155 9.62 -13.73 6.64
CA TRP A 155 8.76 -14.69 5.93
C TRP A 155 9.24 -14.92 4.49
N ALA A 156 9.61 -13.87 3.77
CA ALA A 156 10.18 -13.97 2.42
C ALA A 156 11.49 -14.77 2.38
N LYS A 157 12.28 -14.70 3.45
CA LYS A 157 13.53 -15.49 3.63
C LYS A 157 13.26 -16.95 4.06
N GLY A 158 11.99 -17.33 4.33
CA GLY A 158 11.60 -18.68 4.69
C GLY A 158 11.43 -18.94 6.19
N TYR A 159 11.52 -17.91 7.03
CA TYR A 159 11.18 -18.02 8.44
C TYR A 159 9.65 -18.02 8.61
N ASP A 160 9.13 -18.88 9.46
CA ASP A 160 7.69 -18.99 9.70
C ASP A 160 7.19 -18.06 10.81
N SER A 161 5.87 -17.99 10.98
CA SER A 161 5.27 -17.18 12.05
C SER A 161 5.67 -17.66 13.44
N ALA A 162 5.83 -18.98 13.64
CA ALA A 162 6.23 -19.53 14.92
C ALA A 162 7.63 -19.07 15.35
N PHE A 163 8.53 -18.84 14.38
CA PHE A 163 9.84 -18.24 14.66
C PHE A 163 9.70 -16.81 15.17
N VAL A 164 8.87 -15.99 14.51
CA VAL A 164 8.64 -14.59 14.92
C VAL A 164 7.93 -14.51 16.28
N GLU A 165 6.94 -15.38 16.53
CA GLU A 165 6.25 -15.48 17.80
C GLU A 165 7.21 -15.77 18.96
N ARG A 166 8.16 -16.70 18.78
CA ARG A 166 9.19 -16.98 19.81
C ARG A 166 10.09 -15.77 20.09
N LEU A 167 10.39 -14.96 19.09
CA LEU A 167 11.15 -13.71 19.30
C LEU A 167 10.33 -12.69 20.08
N PHE A 168 9.04 -12.57 19.77
CA PHE A 168 8.12 -11.72 20.50
C PHE A 168 7.95 -12.15 21.97
N GLU A 169 7.79 -13.45 22.23
CA GLU A 169 7.74 -14.00 23.58
C GLU A 169 9.00 -13.67 24.40
N LYS A 170 10.19 -13.76 23.78
CA LYS A 170 11.44 -13.35 24.43
C LYS A 170 11.46 -11.86 24.77
N MET A 171 10.95 -11.02 23.87
CA MET A 171 10.83 -9.59 24.09
C MET A 171 9.90 -9.29 25.29
N VAL A 172 8.71 -9.91 25.33
CA VAL A 172 7.74 -9.72 26.41
C VAL A 172 8.26 -10.23 27.75
N SER A 173 8.94 -11.38 27.76
CA SER A 173 9.55 -11.97 28.96
C SER A 173 10.89 -11.37 29.37
N VAL A 174 11.40 -10.37 28.60
CA VAL A 174 12.73 -9.76 28.77
C VAL A 174 13.85 -10.83 28.79
N THR A 175 13.67 -11.89 28.00
CA THR A 175 14.67 -12.96 27.88
C THR A 175 15.69 -12.60 26.81
N PRO A 176 16.99 -12.58 27.08
CA PRO A 176 18.01 -12.26 26.10
C PRO A 176 18.01 -13.23 24.93
N LEU A 177 18.37 -12.73 23.74
CA LEU A 177 18.69 -13.56 22.59
C LEU A 177 20.03 -14.30 22.85
N SER A 178 20.14 -15.53 22.37
CA SER A 178 21.42 -16.25 22.36
C SER A 178 22.40 -15.59 21.38
N SER A 179 23.69 -15.88 21.52
CA SER A 179 24.71 -15.36 20.59
C SER A 179 24.41 -15.74 19.13
N LEU A 180 23.95 -16.99 18.90
CA LEU A 180 23.55 -17.44 17.57
C LEU A 180 22.36 -16.64 17.02
N GLU A 181 21.32 -16.43 17.83
CA GLU A 181 20.16 -15.61 17.44
C GLU A 181 20.58 -14.17 17.11
N MET A 182 21.44 -13.57 17.92
CA MET A 182 21.98 -12.22 17.67
C MET A 182 22.76 -12.14 16.35
N ASP A 183 23.61 -13.11 16.06
CA ASP A 183 24.39 -13.14 14.83
C ASP A 183 23.51 -13.32 13.61
N VAL A 184 22.57 -14.28 13.64
CA VAL A 184 21.67 -14.57 12.53
C VAL A 184 20.70 -13.41 12.28
N LEU A 185 20.01 -12.94 13.33
CA LEU A 185 19.04 -11.83 13.20
C LEU A 185 19.74 -10.52 12.85
N GLY A 186 20.92 -10.26 13.41
CA GLY A 186 21.73 -9.10 13.05
C GLY A 186 22.17 -9.10 11.59
N GLY A 187 22.49 -10.28 11.04
CA GLY A 187 22.76 -10.46 9.61
C GLY A 187 21.53 -10.18 8.75
N LEU A 188 20.39 -10.79 9.08
CA LEU A 188 19.12 -10.60 8.37
C LEU A 188 18.65 -9.14 8.44
N PHE A 189 18.79 -8.49 9.57
CA PHE A 189 18.43 -7.09 9.73
C PHE A 189 19.31 -6.16 8.89
N ARG A 190 20.62 -6.42 8.82
CA ARG A 190 21.52 -5.69 7.90
C ARG A 190 21.11 -5.89 6.44
N ASP A 191 20.78 -7.12 6.05
CA ASP A 191 20.28 -7.40 4.70
C ASP A 191 19.01 -6.58 4.42
N TYR A 192 18.06 -6.58 5.35
CA TYR A 192 16.82 -5.81 5.23
C TYR A 192 17.08 -4.30 5.14
N MET A 193 18.01 -3.76 5.92
CA MET A 193 18.38 -2.34 5.83
C MET A 193 18.97 -1.96 4.48
N ILE A 194 19.64 -2.88 3.79
CA ILE A 194 20.23 -2.65 2.46
C ILE A 194 19.15 -2.82 1.38
N VAL A 195 18.36 -3.89 1.46
CA VAL A 195 17.33 -4.25 0.46
C VAL A 195 16.10 -3.35 0.57
N GLY A 196 15.73 -2.97 1.79
CA GLY A 196 14.47 -2.27 2.09
C GLY A 196 13.24 -3.16 1.98
N GLY A 197 12.07 -2.53 2.03
CA GLY A 197 10.78 -3.22 2.07
C GLY A 197 10.00 -3.23 0.74
N MET A 198 10.58 -2.80 -0.38
CA MET A 198 9.87 -2.84 -1.66
C MET A 198 9.80 -4.27 -2.20
N PRO A 199 8.58 -4.83 -2.43
CA PRO A 199 8.41 -6.25 -2.75
C PRO A 199 9.21 -6.73 -3.95
N ALA A 200 9.36 -5.91 -5.00
CA ALA A 200 10.14 -6.25 -6.17
C ALA A 200 11.62 -6.44 -5.84
N VAL A 201 12.18 -5.57 -4.97
CA VAL A 201 13.59 -5.64 -4.53
C VAL A 201 13.81 -6.84 -3.61
N VAL A 202 12.91 -7.06 -2.65
CA VAL A 202 12.96 -8.22 -1.75
C VAL A 202 12.89 -9.53 -2.54
N SER A 203 11.95 -9.62 -3.50
CA SER A 203 11.80 -10.80 -4.37
C SER A 203 13.07 -11.08 -5.17
N LEU A 204 13.70 -10.04 -5.74
CA LEU A 204 14.95 -10.19 -6.47
C LEU A 204 16.08 -10.69 -5.57
N PHE A 205 16.22 -10.11 -4.37
CA PHE A 205 17.22 -10.50 -3.39
C PHE A 205 17.04 -11.96 -2.95
N VAL A 206 15.81 -12.34 -2.58
CA VAL A 206 15.49 -13.72 -2.15
C VAL A 206 15.75 -14.72 -3.26
N LYS A 207 15.32 -14.41 -4.50
CA LYS A 207 15.51 -15.28 -5.66
C LYS A 207 16.97 -15.49 -6.02
N LYS A 208 17.81 -14.45 -5.92
CA LYS A 208 19.25 -14.51 -6.28
C LYS A 208 20.14 -14.96 -5.13
N GLY A 209 19.67 -14.82 -3.88
CA GLY A 209 20.50 -15.07 -2.68
C GLY A 209 21.64 -14.07 -2.48
N ASN A 210 21.63 -12.94 -3.21
CA ASN A 210 22.64 -11.88 -3.12
C ASN A 210 22.07 -10.53 -3.58
N PHE A 211 22.85 -9.45 -3.43
CA PHE A 211 22.42 -8.09 -3.74
C PHE A 211 22.51 -7.70 -5.24
N SER A 212 22.86 -8.64 -6.13
CA SER A 212 23.05 -8.32 -7.55
C SER A 212 21.76 -7.80 -8.21
N GLY A 213 21.80 -6.56 -8.66
CA GLY A 213 20.70 -5.87 -9.33
C GLY A 213 19.73 -5.14 -8.40
N THR A 214 19.81 -5.33 -7.08
CA THR A 214 18.90 -4.66 -6.13
C THR A 214 19.06 -3.14 -6.17
N LEU A 215 20.30 -2.64 -6.17
CA LEU A 215 20.57 -1.20 -6.24
C LEU A 215 19.98 -0.55 -7.50
N LYS A 216 20.14 -1.21 -8.67
CA LYS A 216 19.57 -0.69 -9.92
C LYS A 216 18.04 -0.61 -9.84
N MET A 217 17.41 -1.61 -9.25
CA MET A 217 15.95 -1.62 -9.06
C MET A 217 15.49 -0.55 -8.07
N GLN A 218 16.22 -0.36 -6.97
CA GLN A 218 15.95 0.71 -6.00
C GLN A 218 16.09 2.10 -6.63
N GLN A 219 17.12 2.32 -7.44
CA GLN A 219 17.30 3.58 -8.17
C GLN A 219 16.13 3.86 -9.12
N GLN A 220 15.65 2.85 -9.85
CA GLN A 220 14.47 3.01 -10.71
C GLN A 220 13.22 3.37 -9.90
N LEU A 221 12.98 2.69 -8.77
CA LEU A 221 11.86 3.00 -7.89
C LEU A 221 11.91 4.44 -7.37
N LEU A 222 13.09 4.95 -7.02
CA LEU A 222 13.26 6.33 -6.57
C LEU A 222 12.89 7.32 -7.69
N LEU A 223 13.29 7.05 -8.93
CA LEU A 223 12.91 7.88 -10.10
C LEU A 223 11.40 7.83 -10.35
N ASP A 224 10.79 6.64 -10.30
CA ASP A 224 9.34 6.48 -10.47
C ASP A 224 8.56 7.30 -9.42
N TYR A 225 9.01 7.29 -8.16
CA TYR A 225 8.41 8.11 -7.10
C TYR A 225 8.60 9.61 -7.33
N GLU A 226 9.74 10.03 -7.84
CA GLU A 226 10.00 11.44 -8.18
C GLU A 226 9.09 11.93 -9.33
N GLU A 227 8.82 11.07 -10.31
CA GLU A 227 7.85 11.35 -11.37
C GLU A 227 6.44 11.47 -10.81
N ASP A 228 6.05 10.57 -9.90
CA ASP A 228 4.75 10.61 -9.23
C ASP A 228 4.56 11.87 -8.39
N ILE A 229 5.58 12.31 -7.65
CA ILE A 229 5.57 13.59 -6.94
C ILE A 229 5.26 14.74 -7.93
N THR A 230 5.89 14.71 -9.10
CA THR A 230 5.67 15.72 -10.13
C THR A 230 4.23 15.72 -10.64
N LYS A 231 3.63 14.54 -10.77
CA LYS A 231 2.26 14.36 -11.27
C LYS A 231 1.20 14.77 -10.24
N TYR A 232 1.37 14.36 -8.98
CA TYR A 232 0.31 14.40 -7.98
C TYR A 232 0.41 15.54 -6.95
N ALA A 233 1.57 16.17 -6.77
CA ALA A 233 1.74 17.30 -5.86
C ALA A 233 1.11 18.59 -6.42
N GLN A 234 -0.21 18.62 -6.45
CA GLN A 234 -0.96 19.81 -6.90
C GLN A 234 -1.11 20.82 -5.75
N GLY A 235 -1.01 22.12 -6.09
CA GLY A 235 -1.20 23.21 -5.13
C GLY A 235 -0.05 23.42 -4.13
N LEU A 236 0.98 22.58 -4.16
CA LEU A 236 2.21 22.72 -3.38
C LEU A 236 3.41 22.99 -4.28
N ASP A 237 4.46 23.56 -3.70
CA ASP A 237 5.73 23.75 -4.40
C ASP A 237 6.42 22.39 -4.64
N LYS A 238 6.25 21.86 -5.84
CA LYS A 238 6.84 20.57 -6.28
C LYS A 238 8.36 20.55 -6.12
N GLY A 239 9.01 21.69 -6.35
CA GLY A 239 10.45 21.84 -6.18
C GLY A 239 10.86 21.62 -4.73
N LYS A 240 10.10 22.16 -3.76
CA LYS A 240 10.35 21.95 -2.34
C LYS A 240 10.12 20.50 -1.92
N ILE A 241 9.04 19.87 -2.40
CA ILE A 241 8.77 18.44 -2.11
C ILE A 241 9.90 17.57 -2.62
N LYS A 242 10.34 17.74 -3.87
CA LYS A 242 11.48 17.01 -4.44
C LYS A 242 12.77 17.27 -3.68
N ASN A 243 12.99 18.51 -3.26
CA ASN A 243 14.17 18.87 -2.49
C ASN A 243 14.20 18.16 -1.13
N VAL A 244 13.08 18.12 -0.41
CA VAL A 244 12.95 17.34 0.83
C VAL A 244 13.17 15.85 0.55
N TYR A 245 12.48 15.29 -0.44
CA TYR A 245 12.58 13.88 -0.82
C TYR A 245 14.04 13.45 -1.09
N ASN A 246 14.78 14.24 -1.88
CA ASN A 246 16.16 13.94 -2.24
C ASN A 246 17.16 14.08 -1.07
N HIS A 247 16.81 14.85 -0.03
CA HIS A 247 17.67 15.04 1.14
C HIS A 247 17.42 14.01 2.26
N ILE A 248 16.33 13.25 2.24
CA ILE A 248 15.99 12.28 3.31
C ILE A 248 17.11 11.26 3.47
N SER A 249 17.58 10.65 2.38
CA SER A 249 18.66 9.66 2.43
C SER A 249 19.97 10.24 2.94
N VAL A 250 20.26 11.49 2.60
CA VAL A 250 21.46 12.20 3.06
C VAL A 250 21.42 12.39 4.57
N PHE A 251 20.28 12.81 5.13
CA PHE A 251 20.15 13.00 6.59
C PHE A 251 20.15 11.65 7.34
N LEU A 252 19.52 10.60 6.79
CA LEU A 252 19.56 9.28 7.40
C LEU A 252 20.97 8.65 7.40
N GLY A 253 21.83 9.04 6.47
CA GLY A 253 23.22 8.61 6.40
C GLY A 253 24.19 9.34 7.37
N GLN A 254 23.75 10.42 8.05
CA GLN A 254 24.55 11.17 9.01
C GLN A 254 24.47 10.54 10.42
N ASP A 255 25.47 10.85 11.27
CA ASP A 255 25.45 10.44 12.68
C ASP A 255 24.24 10.99 13.42
N ASN A 256 23.93 12.28 13.21
CA ASN A 256 22.71 12.88 13.70
C ASN A 256 21.59 12.72 12.65
N LYS A 257 20.72 11.73 12.85
CA LYS A 257 19.62 11.38 11.94
C LYS A 257 18.42 12.33 12.00
N LYS A 258 18.52 13.45 12.72
CA LYS A 258 17.42 14.46 12.77
C LYS A 258 17.31 15.14 11.43
N PHE A 259 16.10 15.13 10.87
CA PHE A 259 15.77 15.88 9.67
C PHE A 259 15.72 17.38 9.97
N GLN A 260 16.56 18.16 9.32
CA GLN A 260 16.72 19.61 9.58
C GLN A 260 16.43 20.40 8.31
N ILE A 261 15.25 20.99 8.23
CA ILE A 261 14.80 21.77 7.06
C ILE A 261 15.79 22.91 6.72
N SER A 262 16.37 23.56 7.72
CA SER A 262 17.35 24.64 7.53
C SER A 262 18.63 24.22 6.78
N LYS A 263 18.89 22.92 6.70
CA LYS A 263 20.06 22.36 5.98
C LYS A 263 19.74 21.90 4.55
N ILE A 264 18.46 21.92 4.14
CA ILE A 264 18.05 21.50 2.79
C ILE A 264 18.50 22.51 1.75
N ALA A 265 18.36 23.82 2.04
CA ALA A 265 18.77 24.88 1.16
C ALA A 265 19.29 26.08 1.98
N HIS A 266 20.21 26.83 1.41
CA HIS A 266 20.75 28.03 2.07
C HIS A 266 19.60 29.04 2.34
N GLY A 267 19.41 29.40 3.61
CA GLY A 267 18.35 30.32 4.03
C GLY A 267 16.95 29.71 4.13
N ALA A 268 16.79 28.40 3.97
CA ALA A 268 15.49 27.73 4.10
C ALA A 268 14.92 27.92 5.50
N ARG A 269 13.64 28.35 5.56
CA ARG A 269 12.90 28.53 6.80
C ARG A 269 11.84 27.43 6.93
N SER A 270 11.68 26.87 8.13
CA SER A 270 10.71 25.80 8.38
C SER A 270 9.30 26.13 7.89
N ARG A 271 8.86 27.37 8.04
CA ARG A 271 7.54 27.84 7.57
C ARG A 271 7.33 27.74 6.05
N GLU A 272 8.40 27.72 5.27
CA GLU A 272 8.33 27.64 3.79
C GLU A 272 8.14 26.21 3.30
N TYR A 273 8.39 25.24 4.19
CA TYR A 273 8.27 23.79 3.94
C TYR A 273 7.11 23.16 4.72
N VAL A 274 6.23 24.00 5.32
CA VAL A 274 5.00 23.49 5.96
C VAL A 274 4.17 22.75 4.93
N GLY A 275 3.66 21.59 5.32
CA GLY A 275 2.88 20.70 4.45
C GLY A 275 3.71 19.83 3.52
N THR A 276 5.03 20.08 3.36
CA THR A 276 5.87 19.27 2.44
C THR A 276 6.17 17.89 3.00
N VAL A 277 6.56 17.82 4.27
CA VAL A 277 6.85 16.54 4.96
C VAL A 277 5.56 15.78 5.20
N GLU A 278 4.51 16.49 5.60
CA GLU A 278 3.16 15.94 5.78
C GLU A 278 2.65 15.33 4.48
N TRP A 279 2.80 16.03 3.35
CA TRP A 279 2.39 15.48 2.06
C TRP A 279 3.13 14.19 1.70
N LEU A 280 4.45 14.13 1.93
CA LEU A 280 5.25 12.91 1.71
C LEU A 280 4.82 11.76 2.64
N SER A 281 4.45 12.09 3.88
CA SER A 281 3.92 11.12 4.86
C SER A 281 2.54 10.61 4.45
N ASP A 282 1.64 11.51 4.07
CA ASP A 282 0.29 11.17 3.62
C ASP A 282 0.31 10.36 2.32
N ALA A 283 1.28 10.63 1.44
CA ALA A 283 1.54 9.84 0.24
C ALA A 283 2.11 8.43 0.53
N GLY A 284 2.46 8.14 1.78
CA GLY A 284 3.06 6.86 2.18
C GLY A 284 4.51 6.67 1.72
N ILE A 285 5.19 7.76 1.34
CA ILE A 285 6.58 7.72 0.87
C ILE A 285 7.55 7.68 2.05
N VAL A 286 7.23 8.41 3.12
CA VAL A 286 8.05 8.49 4.33
C VAL A 286 7.24 8.20 5.58
N ASN A 287 7.90 7.69 6.61
CA ASN A 287 7.35 7.58 7.96
C ASN A 287 7.96 8.66 8.83
N VAL A 288 7.13 9.49 9.46
CA VAL A 288 7.59 10.53 10.38
C VAL A 288 7.70 9.95 11.78
N CYS A 289 8.90 10.00 12.35
CA CYS A 289 9.15 9.61 13.74
C CYS A 289 9.41 10.86 14.58
N HIS A 290 8.57 11.08 15.58
CA HIS A 290 8.70 12.19 16.51
C HIS A 290 9.49 11.77 17.76
N CYS A 291 10.47 12.59 18.15
CA CYS A 291 11.15 12.42 19.43
C CYS A 291 10.32 13.10 20.53
N LEU A 292 10.00 12.34 21.56
CA LEU A 292 9.42 12.94 22.79
C LEU A 292 10.53 13.70 23.52
N ALA A 293 10.36 15.01 23.62
CA ALA A 293 11.33 15.86 24.32
C ALA A 293 11.20 15.81 25.85
N HIS A 294 10.00 15.49 26.35
CA HIS A 294 9.67 15.33 27.78
C HIS A 294 8.62 14.25 27.93
N ILE A 295 8.78 13.43 28.97
CA ILE A 295 7.78 12.49 29.48
C ILE A 295 7.09 13.15 30.66
#